data_be67eaef3e3a5e05e4ad1a711a2d4fd8
#
_entry.id   be67eaef3e3a5e05e4ad1a711a2d4fd8
#
_cell.length_a   1.000
_cell.length_b   1.000
_cell.length_c   1.000
_cell.angle_alpha   90.00
_cell.angle_beta   90.00
_cell.angle_gamma   90.00
#
_symmetry.space_group_name_H-M   'P 1'
#
loop_
_entity.id
_entity.type
_entity.pdbx_description
1 polymer ?
#
loop_
_entity_poly.entity_id
_entity_poly.type
_entity_poly.pdbx_seq_one_letter_code
_entity_poly.pdbx_strand_id
1 'polypeptide(L)'
;FKIPPERVLVVSDEVALVPGRLRMRASGSAGGHNGLKNIILHLGTENFPRLRVGVGSPPHPDYDMADWVMGVPRGEDAAALEKAEERAADAIECCVQQGIDRAMNRYNG
;
A
#
# COMPACT_ATOMS: atom_id res chain seq x y z
N PHE A 1 24.04 -4.91 -3.13
CA PHE A 1 23.31 -4.63 -4.36
C PHE A 1 22.89 -3.16 -4.39
N LYS A 2 23.27 -2.46 -5.43
CA LYS A 2 22.86 -1.08 -5.63
C LYS A 2 21.69 -1.04 -6.61
N ILE A 3 20.49 -1.33 -6.10
CA ILE A 3 19.27 -1.21 -6.89
C ILE A 3 18.78 0.23 -6.77
N PRO A 4 18.52 0.92 -7.89
CA PRO A 4 17.96 2.27 -7.82
C PRO A 4 16.61 2.25 -7.10
N PRO A 5 16.32 3.25 -6.23
CA PRO A 5 15.06 3.30 -5.49
C PRO A 5 13.81 3.23 -6.39
N GLU A 6 13.85 3.79 -7.57
CA GLU A 6 12.74 3.75 -8.54
C GLU A 6 12.43 2.34 -9.05
N ARG A 7 13.31 1.36 -8.81
CA ARG A 7 13.08 -0.05 -9.12
C ARG A 7 12.63 -0.88 -7.92
N VAL A 8 12.38 -0.24 -6.78
CA VAL A 8 11.89 -0.90 -5.57
C VAL A 8 10.41 -0.55 -5.42
N LEU A 9 9.55 -1.56 -5.44
CA LEU A 9 8.12 -1.37 -5.17
C LEU A 9 7.83 -1.78 -3.72
N VAL A 10 7.33 -0.85 -2.93
CA VAL A 10 6.97 -1.09 -1.53
C VAL A 10 5.45 -1.26 -1.41
N VAL A 11 5.02 -2.36 -0.80
CA VAL A 11 3.61 -2.63 -0.53
C VAL A 11 3.34 -2.36 0.94
N SER A 12 2.33 -1.56 1.23
CA SER A 12 1.99 -1.19 2.61
C SER A 12 0.48 -1.09 2.82
N ASP A 13 0.06 -1.21 4.06
CA ASP A 13 -1.30 -0.95 4.48
C ASP A 13 -1.61 0.55 4.48
N GLU A 14 -2.90 0.90 4.35
CA GLU A 14 -3.36 2.28 4.38
C GLU A 14 -4.72 2.36 5.08
N VAL A 15 -4.74 3.00 6.25
CA VAL A 15 -5.98 3.14 7.04
C VAL A 15 -6.91 4.20 6.48
N ALA A 16 -6.41 5.14 5.69
CA ALA A 16 -7.22 6.18 5.06
C ALA A 16 -8.02 5.69 3.86
N LEU A 17 -7.73 4.49 3.36
CA LEU A 17 -8.46 3.87 2.26
C LEU A 17 -9.39 2.78 2.79
N VAL A 18 -10.60 2.71 2.25
CA VAL A 18 -11.54 1.65 2.61
C VAL A 18 -10.98 0.28 2.22
N PRO A 19 -11.36 -0.78 2.95
CA PRO A 19 -10.90 -2.13 2.61
C PRO A 19 -11.20 -2.50 1.17
N GLY A 20 -10.23 -3.08 0.50
CA GLY A 20 -10.34 -3.48 -0.91
C GLY A 20 -9.84 -2.45 -1.90
N ARG A 21 -9.56 -1.22 -1.47
CA ARG A 21 -9.06 -0.17 -2.35
C ARG A 21 -7.55 -0.25 -2.47
N LEU A 22 -7.05 -0.03 -3.68
CA LEU A 22 -5.63 0.05 -3.94
C LEU A 22 -5.26 1.46 -4.39
N ARG A 23 -4.06 1.90 -4.02
CA ARG A 23 -3.50 3.15 -4.51
C ARG A 23 -2.02 3.01 -4.76
N MET A 24 -1.62 3.27 -6.00
CA MET A 24 -0.22 3.27 -6.39
C MET A 24 0.27 4.69 -6.62
N ARG A 25 1.52 4.93 -6.26
CA ARG A 25 2.21 6.20 -6.51
C ARG A 25 3.65 5.91 -6.89
N ALA A 26 4.23 6.75 -7.73
CA ALA A 26 5.65 6.66 -8.10
C ALA A 26 6.56 7.21 -7.00
N SER A 27 6.03 8.08 -6.14
CA SER A 27 6.77 8.73 -5.06
C SER A 27 5.78 9.26 -4.01
N GLY A 28 6.27 9.74 -2.89
CA GLY A 28 5.45 10.39 -1.88
C GLY A 28 5.99 10.23 -0.47
N SER A 29 5.35 10.94 0.46
CA SER A 29 5.71 10.90 1.87
C SER A 29 5.21 9.62 2.55
N ALA A 30 5.66 9.41 3.79
CA ALA A 30 5.20 8.28 4.60
C ALA A 30 3.75 8.44 5.08
N GLY A 31 3.21 9.67 5.12
CA GLY A 31 1.85 9.92 5.55
C GLY A 31 1.52 9.41 6.95
N GLY A 32 2.49 9.40 7.86
CA GLY A 32 2.31 8.87 9.22
C GLY A 32 2.57 7.37 9.35
N HIS A 33 2.81 6.65 8.28
CA HIS A 33 3.10 5.21 8.31
C HIS A 33 4.53 4.97 8.77
N ASN A 34 4.71 4.33 9.92
CA ASN A 34 6.03 4.14 10.52
C ASN A 34 6.95 3.26 9.68
N GLY A 35 6.43 2.21 9.06
CA GLY A 35 7.18 1.35 8.16
C GLY A 35 7.75 2.11 6.98
N LEU A 36 6.92 2.96 6.35
CA LEU A 36 7.35 3.81 5.24
C LEU A 36 8.39 4.83 5.67
N LYS A 37 8.26 5.41 6.88
CA LYS A 37 9.26 6.33 7.42
C LYS A 37 10.63 5.67 7.51
N ASN A 38 10.67 4.45 8.00
CA ASN A 38 11.92 3.68 8.11
C ASN A 38 12.51 3.38 6.73
N ILE A 39 11.67 3.00 5.77
CA ILE A 39 12.13 2.72 4.41
C ILE A 39 12.71 3.97 3.75
N ILE A 40 12.02 5.10 3.89
CA ILE A 40 12.50 6.39 3.38
C ILE A 40 13.85 6.75 3.99
N LEU A 41 13.97 6.55 5.30
CA LEU A 41 15.23 6.82 6.01
C LEU A 41 16.38 5.96 5.47
N HIS A 42 16.14 4.68 5.24
CA HIS A 42 17.17 3.75 4.76
C HIS A 42 17.50 3.96 3.28
N LEU A 43 16.50 4.24 2.44
CA LEU A 43 16.73 4.51 1.03
C LEU A 43 17.27 5.92 0.76
N GLY A 44 17.09 6.83 1.71
CA GLY A 44 17.53 8.22 1.58
C GLY A 44 16.70 9.06 0.60
N THR A 45 15.51 8.58 0.21
CA THR A 45 14.66 9.26 -0.76
C THR A 45 13.21 8.82 -0.60
N GLU A 46 12.29 9.68 -1.04
CA GLU A 46 10.87 9.36 -1.20
C GLU A 46 10.53 8.92 -2.63
N ASN A 47 11.50 8.91 -3.53
CA ASN A 47 11.29 8.61 -4.94
C ASN A 47 11.39 7.11 -5.24
N PHE A 48 10.42 6.36 -4.73
CA PHE A 48 10.27 4.95 -5.06
C PHE A 48 8.78 4.63 -5.19
N PRO A 49 8.41 3.72 -6.10
CA PRO A 49 7.01 3.34 -6.27
C PRO A 49 6.49 2.60 -5.03
N ARG A 50 5.22 2.82 -4.73
CA ARG A 50 4.53 2.16 -3.62
C ARG A 50 3.12 1.77 -4.00
N LEU A 51 2.67 0.67 -3.45
CA LEU A 51 1.29 0.20 -3.54
C LEU A 51 0.72 0.22 -2.13
N ARG A 52 -0.33 1.02 -1.92
CA ARG A 52 -1.05 1.07 -0.65
C ARG A 52 -2.32 0.25 -0.77
N VAL A 53 -2.53 -0.63 0.20
CA VAL A 53 -3.71 -1.50 0.27
C VAL A 53 -4.61 -1.00 1.39
N GLY A 54 -5.84 -0.62 1.07
CA GLY A 54 -6.78 -0.12 2.04
C GLY A 54 -7.17 -1.17 3.07
N VAL A 55 -7.09 -0.80 4.34
CA VAL A 55 -7.54 -1.63 5.46
C VAL A 55 -8.62 -0.93 6.29
N GLY A 56 -8.93 0.31 5.96
CA GLY A 56 -9.92 1.11 6.65
C GLY A 56 -9.42 1.69 7.97
N SER A 57 -10.19 2.64 8.49
CA SER A 57 -9.90 3.27 9.78
C SER A 57 -10.56 2.49 10.91
N PRO A 58 -9.98 2.49 12.13
CA PRO A 58 -10.61 1.84 13.26
C PRO A 58 -11.95 2.50 13.62
N PRO A 59 -12.90 1.77 14.24
CA PRO A 59 -14.24 2.29 14.54
C PRO A 59 -14.25 3.38 15.62
N HIS A 60 -13.18 3.48 16.41
CA HIS A 60 -13.05 4.45 17.48
C HIS A 60 -11.72 5.19 17.41
N PRO A 61 -11.67 6.50 17.72
CA PRO A 61 -10.41 7.25 17.73
C PRO A 61 -9.39 6.72 18.72
N ASP A 62 -9.85 6.10 19.81
CA ASP A 62 -9.00 5.56 20.87
C ASP A 62 -8.53 4.14 20.59
N TYR A 63 -8.94 3.56 19.47
CA TYR A 63 -8.53 2.22 19.09
C TYR A 63 -7.02 2.21 18.79
N ASP A 64 -6.30 1.21 19.32
CA ASP A 64 -4.88 1.08 19.02
C ASP A 64 -4.70 0.73 17.53
N MET A 65 -3.93 1.56 16.82
CA MET A 65 -3.75 1.40 15.38
C MET A 65 -3.04 0.10 15.03
N ALA A 66 -2.08 -0.32 15.85
CA ALA A 66 -1.39 -1.59 15.64
C ALA A 66 -2.34 -2.75 15.80
N ASP A 67 -3.21 -2.73 16.82
CA ASP A 67 -4.23 -3.77 17.00
C ASP A 67 -5.22 -3.80 15.84
N TRP A 68 -5.59 -2.64 15.30
CA TRP A 68 -6.47 -2.55 14.14
C TRP A 68 -5.86 -3.18 12.90
N VAL A 69 -4.62 -2.80 12.55
CA VAL A 69 -3.93 -3.29 11.36
C VAL A 69 -3.60 -4.78 11.49
N MET A 70 -3.24 -5.24 12.69
CA MET A 70 -2.92 -6.64 12.96
C MET A 70 -4.16 -7.51 13.19
N GLY A 71 -5.33 -6.89 13.35
CA GLY A 71 -6.57 -7.60 13.59
C GLY A 71 -7.05 -8.39 12.39
N VAL A 72 -7.84 -9.42 12.64
CA VAL A 72 -8.42 -10.27 11.58
C VAL A 72 -9.69 -9.59 11.04
N PRO A 73 -9.74 -9.24 9.76
CA PRO A 73 -10.95 -8.68 9.16
C PRO A 73 -12.07 -9.70 9.12
N ARG A 74 -13.31 -9.24 9.19
CA ARG A 74 -14.51 -10.09 9.22
C ARG A 74 -15.55 -9.62 8.21
N GLY A 75 -16.41 -10.55 7.77
CA GLY A 75 -17.53 -10.24 6.89
C GLY A 75 -17.14 -9.62 5.57
N GLU A 76 -17.76 -8.50 5.26
CA GLU A 76 -17.52 -7.79 3.99
C GLU A 76 -16.08 -7.30 3.87
N ASP A 77 -15.47 -6.90 4.98
CA ASP A 77 -14.07 -6.45 4.98
C ASP A 77 -13.12 -7.59 4.64
N ALA A 78 -13.38 -8.79 5.13
CA ALA A 78 -12.56 -9.96 4.80
C ALA A 78 -12.65 -10.27 3.30
N ALA A 79 -13.85 -10.26 2.73
CA ALA A 79 -14.06 -10.50 1.32
C ALA A 79 -13.41 -9.41 0.45
N ALA A 80 -13.53 -8.15 0.87
CA ALA A 80 -12.92 -7.02 0.17
C ALA A 80 -11.40 -7.11 0.17
N LEU A 81 -10.79 -7.49 1.31
CA LEU A 81 -9.34 -7.64 1.41
C LEU A 81 -8.83 -8.82 0.59
N GLU A 82 -9.57 -9.93 0.54
CA GLU A 82 -9.21 -11.07 -0.30
C GLU A 82 -9.16 -10.68 -1.77
N LYS A 83 -10.15 -9.95 -2.26
CA LYS A 83 -10.17 -9.42 -3.62
C LYS A 83 -9.04 -8.41 -3.85
N ALA A 84 -8.73 -7.60 -2.84
CA ALA A 84 -7.64 -6.63 -2.91
C ALA A 84 -6.29 -7.33 -3.03
N GLU A 85 -6.08 -8.45 -2.34
CA GLU A 85 -4.84 -9.23 -2.45
C GLU A 85 -4.64 -9.75 -3.87
N GLU A 86 -5.68 -10.30 -4.50
CA GLU A 86 -5.62 -10.76 -5.88
C GLU A 86 -5.33 -9.59 -6.82
N ARG A 87 -6.02 -8.49 -6.63
CA ARG A 87 -5.85 -7.28 -7.44
C ARG A 87 -4.48 -6.65 -7.24
N ALA A 88 -3.96 -6.69 -6.02
CA ALA A 88 -2.61 -6.21 -5.71
C ALA A 88 -1.56 -7.04 -6.43
N ALA A 89 -1.71 -8.35 -6.48
CA ALA A 89 -0.80 -9.22 -7.22
C ALA A 89 -0.78 -8.85 -8.71
N ASP A 90 -1.95 -8.61 -9.30
CA ASP A 90 -2.05 -8.17 -10.69
C ASP A 90 -1.42 -6.79 -10.90
N ALA A 91 -1.60 -5.87 -9.95
CA ALA A 91 -1.02 -4.53 -10.00
C ALA A 91 0.51 -4.57 -9.93
N ILE A 92 1.06 -5.42 -9.07
CA ILE A 92 2.50 -5.62 -8.96
C ILE A 92 3.07 -6.17 -10.28
N GLU A 93 2.43 -7.19 -10.83
CA GLU A 93 2.84 -7.77 -12.10
C GLU A 93 2.80 -6.73 -13.22
N CYS A 94 1.74 -5.93 -13.29
CA CYS A 94 1.61 -4.84 -14.26
C CYS A 94 2.74 -3.81 -14.09
N CYS A 95 3.05 -3.44 -12.85
CA CYS A 95 4.13 -2.51 -12.55
C CYS A 95 5.49 -3.03 -13.02
N VAL A 96 5.77 -4.31 -12.78
CA VAL A 96 7.02 -4.95 -13.18
C VAL A 96 7.14 -5.03 -14.70
N GLN A 97 6.07 -5.40 -15.39
CA GLN A 97 6.09 -5.62 -16.84
C GLN A 97 5.89 -4.35 -17.66
N GLN A 98 5.08 -3.41 -17.19
CA GLN A 98 4.65 -2.27 -17.98
C GLN A 98 4.98 -0.90 -17.35
N GLY A 99 5.50 -0.90 -16.14
CA GLY A 99 5.88 0.32 -15.42
C GLY A 99 4.79 0.88 -14.52
N ILE A 100 5.21 1.79 -13.64
CA ILE A 100 4.34 2.35 -12.59
C ILE A 100 3.21 3.20 -13.18
N ASP A 101 3.45 3.94 -14.26
CA ASP A 101 2.42 4.81 -14.83
C ASP A 101 1.23 4.00 -15.36
N ARG A 102 1.50 2.91 -16.04
CA ARG A 102 0.44 2.01 -16.52
C ARG A 102 -0.30 1.35 -15.37
N ALA A 103 0.41 0.90 -14.37
CA ALA A 103 -0.18 0.29 -13.20
C ALA A 103 -1.08 1.28 -12.45
N MET A 104 -0.65 2.54 -12.29
CA MET A 104 -1.47 3.58 -11.69
C MET A 104 -2.77 3.81 -12.46
N ASN A 105 -2.70 3.89 -13.78
CA ASN A 105 -3.88 4.10 -14.62
C ASN A 105 -4.89 2.95 -14.51
N ARG A 106 -4.42 1.72 -14.35
CA ARG A 106 -5.28 0.53 -14.31
C ARG A 106 -5.87 0.27 -12.92
N TYR A 107 -5.12 0.53 -11.85
CA TYR A 107 -5.47 0.02 -10.52
C TYR A 107 -5.83 1.09 -9.50
N ASN A 108 -5.61 2.37 -9.79
CA ASN A 108 -5.97 3.48 -8.89
C ASN A 108 -7.46 3.90 -8.98
N GLY A 109 -8.22 3.24 -9.73
CA GLY A 109 -9.61 3.59 -9.97
C GLY A 109 -10.56 3.39 -8.79
#